data_6e97ef374255e22af25578afb6cea9b4
#
_entry.id   6e97ef374255e22af25578afb6cea9b4
#
_cell.length_a   1.000
_cell.length_b   1.000
_cell.length_c   1.000
_cell.angle_alpha   90.00
_cell.angle_beta   90.00
_cell.angle_gamma   90.00
#
_symmetry.space_group_name_H-M   'P 1'
#
loop_
_entity.id
_entity.type
_entity.pdbx_description
1 polymer ?
#
loop_
_entity_poly.entity_id
_entity_poly.type
_entity_poly.pdbx_seq_one_letter_code
_entity_poly.pdbx_strand_id
1 'polypeptide(L)'
;PPATTTRQESPTNESVGPKKIARRRGAWICFQDESGVSLLPVVRATWAPKGVTPVLHHRFSWKRMSMAGVLAYRPDRSRSAFVFSMTDGAYNTDKLIDFLTELRTHFAGEKVIVIWDGLMAHRSRAMTAWLATQRDWLHVERLPAYAPELNPIEQVWGNVKSTELANLCPDILDEVRIATESGLTRIGTSYDLCHSFLDHTGLSL
;
A
#
# COMPACT_ATOMS: atom_id res chain seq x y z
N PRO A 1 -35.33 46.89 -23.93
CA PRO A 1 -35.19 45.55 -23.38
C PRO A 1 -33.70 45.14 -23.43
N PRO A 2 -33.10 44.72 -22.31
CA PRO A 2 -31.71 44.28 -22.32
C PRO A 2 -31.63 42.84 -22.79
N ALA A 3 -30.59 42.55 -23.58
CA ALA A 3 -30.27 41.24 -24.12
C ALA A 3 -29.86 40.28 -23.00
N THR A 4 -30.50 39.13 -22.94
CA THR A 4 -30.17 38.03 -22.03
C THR A 4 -28.95 37.30 -22.57
N THR A 5 -27.80 37.50 -21.93
CA THR A 5 -26.56 36.75 -22.23
C THR A 5 -26.69 35.35 -21.63
N THR A 6 -26.95 34.36 -22.47
CA THR A 6 -26.90 32.95 -22.07
C THR A 6 -25.47 32.56 -21.80
N ARG A 7 -25.14 32.33 -20.53
CA ARG A 7 -23.87 31.80 -20.07
C ARG A 7 -23.79 30.33 -20.50
N GLN A 8 -22.98 30.01 -21.51
CA GLN A 8 -22.67 28.65 -21.84
C GLN A 8 -21.84 28.07 -20.68
N GLU A 9 -22.43 27.12 -19.96
CA GLU A 9 -21.70 26.27 -19.01
C GLU A 9 -20.80 25.36 -19.81
N SER A 10 -19.48 25.52 -19.60
CA SER A 10 -18.45 24.59 -20.10
C SER A 10 -18.70 23.22 -19.49
N PRO A 11 -18.56 22.11 -20.24
CA PRO A 11 -18.74 20.78 -19.69
C PRO A 11 -17.70 20.57 -18.59
N THR A 12 -18.16 20.39 -17.36
CA THR A 12 -17.36 19.95 -16.22
C THR A 12 -16.73 18.61 -16.60
N ASN A 13 -15.41 18.60 -16.71
CA ASN A 13 -14.62 17.42 -16.95
C ASN A 13 -14.71 16.55 -15.67
N GLU A 14 -15.79 15.77 -15.51
CA GLU A 14 -15.90 14.77 -14.46
C GLU A 14 -14.76 13.78 -14.66
N SER A 15 -13.72 13.88 -13.84
CA SER A 15 -12.64 12.90 -13.83
C SER A 15 -13.26 11.53 -13.56
N VAL A 16 -13.17 10.67 -14.55
CA VAL A 16 -13.69 9.30 -14.46
C VAL A 16 -12.87 8.57 -13.39
N GLY A 17 -13.45 8.34 -12.21
CA GLY A 17 -12.74 7.74 -11.08
C GLY A 17 -12.11 6.37 -11.41
N PRO A 18 -11.07 5.97 -10.64
CA PRO A 18 -10.27 4.75 -10.88
C PRO A 18 -11.10 3.49 -11.11
N LYS A 19 -12.19 3.32 -10.36
CA LYS A 19 -13.14 2.20 -10.50
C LYS A 19 -13.76 2.11 -11.91
N LYS A 20 -14.20 3.23 -12.45
CA LYS A 20 -14.82 3.29 -13.80
C LYS A 20 -13.80 2.97 -14.88
N ILE A 21 -12.56 3.46 -14.70
CA ILE A 21 -11.44 3.18 -15.61
C ILE A 21 -11.09 1.68 -15.53
N ALA A 22 -10.98 1.13 -14.33
CA ALA A 22 -10.65 -0.27 -14.09
C ALA A 22 -11.67 -1.22 -14.74
N ARG A 23 -12.97 -0.97 -14.54
CA ARG A 23 -14.05 -1.77 -15.17
C ARG A 23 -13.99 -1.73 -16.69
N ARG A 24 -13.78 -0.56 -17.29
CA ARG A 24 -13.68 -0.40 -18.75
C ARG A 24 -12.46 -1.09 -19.35
N ARG A 25 -11.35 -1.16 -18.61
CA ARG A 25 -10.09 -1.74 -19.06
C ARG A 25 -9.90 -3.20 -18.65
N GLY A 26 -10.78 -3.76 -17.81
CA GLY A 26 -10.58 -5.07 -17.17
C GLY A 26 -9.35 -5.07 -16.26
N ALA A 27 -8.98 -3.91 -15.69
CA ALA A 27 -7.75 -3.73 -14.94
C ALA A 27 -7.93 -4.06 -13.46
N TRP A 28 -6.82 -4.48 -12.82
CA TRP A 28 -6.74 -4.53 -11.36
C TRP A 28 -6.66 -3.10 -10.77
N ILE A 29 -7.23 -2.92 -9.59
CA ILE A 29 -7.06 -1.71 -8.75
C ILE A 29 -6.08 -2.09 -7.67
N CYS A 30 -4.94 -1.42 -7.64
CA CYS A 30 -3.79 -1.73 -6.81
C CYS A 30 -3.46 -0.55 -5.91
N PHE A 31 -3.62 -0.71 -4.61
CA PHE A 31 -3.22 0.27 -3.61
C PHE A 31 -1.78 -0.03 -3.19
N GLN A 32 -0.90 0.92 -3.42
CA GLN A 32 0.53 0.78 -3.17
C GLN A 32 0.98 1.75 -2.08
N ASP A 33 1.89 1.29 -1.23
CA ASP A 33 2.51 2.10 -0.18
C ASP A 33 3.79 1.44 0.34
N GLU A 34 4.60 2.20 1.09
CA GLU A 34 5.78 1.74 1.80
C GLU A 34 5.63 1.93 3.31
N SER A 35 6.23 1.03 4.06
CA SER A 35 6.30 1.16 5.51
C SER A 35 7.65 0.70 6.06
N GLY A 36 8.03 1.25 7.21
CA GLY A 36 9.27 0.88 7.90
C GLY A 36 9.03 -0.04 9.09
N VAL A 37 10.00 -0.92 9.32
CA VAL A 37 10.14 -1.73 10.55
C VAL A 37 11.57 -1.63 11.07
N SER A 38 11.77 -1.81 12.37
CA SER A 38 13.06 -1.62 13.02
C SER A 38 13.24 -2.60 14.19
N LEU A 39 14.44 -2.60 14.76
CA LEU A 39 14.74 -3.36 15.98
C LEU A 39 14.03 -2.80 17.23
N LEU A 40 13.47 -1.59 17.18
CA LEU A 40 12.71 -1.06 18.30
C LEU A 40 11.37 -1.78 18.39
N PRO A 41 11.02 -2.33 19.58
CA PRO A 41 9.78 -3.08 19.75
C PRO A 41 8.54 -2.20 19.55
N VAL A 42 7.56 -2.75 18.87
CA VAL A 42 6.22 -2.16 18.80
C VAL A 42 5.48 -2.51 20.09
N VAL A 43 5.50 -1.60 21.06
CA VAL A 43 4.89 -1.84 22.37
C VAL A 43 3.37 -1.88 22.24
N ARG A 44 2.76 -2.98 22.73
CA ARG A 44 1.32 -3.21 22.75
C ARG A 44 0.88 -3.74 24.12
N ALA A 45 -0.36 -3.46 24.49
CA ALA A 45 -0.96 -4.06 25.66
C ALA A 45 -0.94 -5.60 25.55
N THR A 46 -0.61 -6.27 26.64
CA THR A 46 -0.57 -7.73 26.72
C THR A 46 -1.11 -8.21 28.07
N TRP A 47 -1.41 -9.48 28.17
CA TRP A 47 -1.88 -10.09 29.42
C TRP A 47 -0.72 -10.39 30.34
N ALA A 48 -0.92 -10.14 31.64
CA ALA A 48 0.03 -10.49 32.70
C ALA A 48 -0.74 -10.93 33.97
N PRO A 49 -0.12 -11.68 34.87
CA PRO A 49 -0.68 -11.96 36.17
C PRO A 49 -1.05 -10.66 36.91
N LYS A 50 -2.12 -10.69 37.69
CA LYS A 50 -2.56 -9.53 38.50
C LYS A 50 -1.41 -9.02 39.39
N GLY A 51 -1.12 -7.73 39.28
CA GLY A 51 -0.06 -7.06 40.04
C GLY A 51 1.35 -7.18 39.43
N VAL A 52 1.49 -7.82 38.26
CA VAL A 52 2.78 -7.92 37.56
C VAL A 52 2.71 -7.06 36.29
N THR A 53 3.61 -6.08 36.17
CA THR A 53 3.77 -5.29 34.98
C THR A 53 4.75 -5.99 34.03
N PRO A 54 4.33 -6.31 32.77
CA PRO A 54 5.25 -6.87 31.78
C PRO A 54 6.40 -5.90 31.49
N VAL A 55 7.62 -6.41 31.43
CA VAL A 55 8.82 -5.65 31.10
C VAL A 55 9.43 -6.21 29.83
N LEU A 56 9.66 -5.33 28.85
CA LEU A 56 10.34 -5.68 27.61
C LEU A 56 11.83 -5.32 27.73
N HIS A 57 12.69 -6.29 27.48
CA HIS A 57 14.13 -6.08 27.41
C HIS A 57 14.54 -6.12 25.94
N HIS A 58 15.09 -5.02 25.41
CA HIS A 58 15.57 -4.96 24.06
C HIS A 58 16.90 -4.22 23.94
N ARG A 59 17.66 -4.52 22.89
CA ARG A 59 18.86 -3.74 22.55
C ARG A 59 18.43 -2.47 21.84
N PHE A 60 18.96 -1.33 22.28
CA PHE A 60 18.73 -0.07 21.59
C PHE A 60 19.53 -0.04 20.28
N SER A 61 18.84 -0.04 19.15
CA SER A 61 19.45 0.03 17.83
C SER A 61 18.55 0.74 16.83
N TRP A 62 19.12 1.63 16.03
CA TRP A 62 18.43 2.36 14.96
C TRP A 62 18.39 1.61 13.63
N LYS A 63 18.86 0.36 13.59
CA LYS A 63 18.78 -0.44 12.38
C LYS A 63 17.34 -0.63 11.97
N ARG A 64 17.06 -0.43 10.69
CA ARG A 64 15.72 -0.50 10.11
C ARG A 64 15.78 -1.10 8.71
N MET A 65 14.65 -1.63 8.29
CA MET A 65 14.35 -2.03 6.93
C MET A 65 13.02 -1.44 6.49
N SER A 66 12.75 -1.46 5.21
CA SER A 66 11.48 -1.02 4.65
C SER A 66 10.83 -2.14 3.86
N MET A 67 9.52 -2.13 3.86
CA MET A 67 8.67 -2.97 3.04
C MET A 67 7.87 -2.09 2.09
N ALA A 68 7.72 -2.52 0.85
CA ALA A 68 6.78 -1.98 -0.11
C ALA A 68 5.73 -3.04 -0.39
N GLY A 69 4.50 -2.64 -0.65
CA GLY A 69 3.44 -3.58 -0.93
C GLY A 69 2.40 -3.01 -1.87
N VAL A 70 1.67 -3.91 -2.50
CA VAL A 70 0.50 -3.64 -3.32
C VAL A 70 -0.62 -4.56 -2.88
N LEU A 71 -1.71 -3.98 -2.42
CA LEU A 71 -2.96 -4.69 -2.17
C LEU A 71 -3.90 -4.45 -3.36
N ALA A 72 -4.19 -5.52 -4.10
CA ALA A 72 -4.85 -5.46 -5.40
C ALA A 72 -6.23 -6.13 -5.36
N TYR A 73 -7.19 -5.57 -6.13
CA TYR A 73 -8.55 -6.07 -6.22
C TYR A 73 -9.06 -6.04 -7.65
N ARG A 74 -9.86 -7.03 -8.03
CA ARG A 74 -10.71 -6.90 -9.21
C ARG A 74 -11.86 -5.91 -8.93
N PRO A 75 -12.30 -5.12 -9.93
CA PRO A 75 -13.39 -4.14 -9.75
C PRO A 75 -14.73 -4.75 -9.33
N ASP A 76 -14.94 -6.04 -9.55
CA ASP A 76 -16.12 -6.82 -9.15
C ASP A 76 -15.92 -7.52 -7.80
N ARG A 77 -14.77 -7.32 -7.16
CA ARG A 77 -14.36 -7.94 -5.90
C ARG A 77 -14.23 -9.48 -5.95
N SER A 78 -14.25 -10.08 -7.13
CA SER A 78 -14.14 -11.55 -7.29
C SER A 78 -12.79 -12.11 -6.85
N ARG A 79 -11.73 -11.28 -6.89
CA ARG A 79 -10.35 -11.68 -6.54
C ARG A 79 -9.61 -10.52 -5.87
N SER A 80 -8.74 -10.88 -4.95
CA SER A 80 -7.70 -10.01 -4.39
C SER A 80 -6.33 -10.65 -4.54
N ALA A 81 -5.28 -9.84 -4.50
CA ALA A 81 -3.90 -10.27 -4.47
C ALA A 81 -3.09 -9.31 -3.60
N PHE A 82 -2.06 -9.83 -2.94
CA PHE A 82 -1.13 -9.02 -2.19
C PHE A 82 0.30 -9.36 -2.63
N VAL A 83 1.02 -8.36 -3.07
CA VAL A 83 2.42 -8.46 -3.52
C VAL A 83 3.25 -7.54 -2.64
N PHE A 84 4.37 -8.04 -2.13
CA PHE A 84 5.25 -7.26 -1.28
C PHE A 84 6.73 -7.56 -1.56
N SER A 85 7.58 -6.62 -1.20
CA SER A 85 9.03 -6.76 -1.22
C SER A 85 9.63 -6.06 0.01
N MET A 86 10.78 -6.53 0.47
CA MET A 86 11.49 -5.94 1.60
C MET A 86 12.91 -5.57 1.22
N THR A 87 13.42 -4.46 1.76
CA THR A 87 14.76 -3.97 1.50
C THR A 87 15.40 -3.37 2.75
N ASP A 88 16.72 -3.47 2.84
CA ASP A 88 17.46 -2.76 3.86
C ASP A 88 17.46 -1.25 3.58
N GLY A 89 17.30 -0.46 4.65
CA GLY A 89 17.16 0.99 4.56
C GLY A 89 15.82 1.44 3.97
N ALA A 90 15.80 2.58 3.30
CA ALA A 90 14.60 3.16 2.71
C ALA A 90 14.41 2.77 1.24
N TYR A 91 13.16 2.77 0.78
CA TYR A 91 12.88 2.77 -0.66
C TYR A 91 13.27 4.12 -1.26
N ASN A 92 13.88 4.04 -2.42
CA ASN A 92 14.16 5.17 -3.31
C ASN A 92 13.49 4.93 -4.67
N THR A 93 13.66 5.85 -5.61
CA THR A 93 13.05 5.75 -6.94
C THR A 93 13.44 4.45 -7.67
N ASP A 94 14.72 4.05 -7.62
CA ASP A 94 15.20 2.88 -8.34
C ASP A 94 14.59 1.59 -7.78
N LYS A 95 14.61 1.43 -6.46
CA LYS A 95 13.99 0.28 -5.77
C LYS A 95 12.47 0.20 -6.01
N LEU A 96 11.79 1.34 -6.15
CA LEU A 96 10.37 1.37 -6.49
C LEU A 96 10.13 0.97 -7.95
N ILE A 97 11.01 1.37 -8.86
CA ILE A 97 10.95 0.93 -10.27
C ILE A 97 11.17 -0.58 -10.36
N ASP A 98 12.13 -1.13 -9.59
CA ASP A 98 12.36 -2.57 -9.51
C ASP A 98 11.11 -3.30 -9.00
N PHE A 99 10.52 -2.82 -7.90
CA PHE A 99 9.29 -3.37 -7.34
C PHE A 99 8.12 -3.33 -8.33
N LEU A 100 7.92 -2.22 -9.06
CA LEU A 100 6.90 -2.12 -10.09
C LEU A 100 7.19 -3.04 -11.30
N THR A 101 8.45 -3.31 -11.58
CA THR A 101 8.85 -4.28 -12.62
C THR A 101 8.52 -5.70 -12.20
N GLU A 102 8.74 -6.06 -10.93
CA GLU A 102 8.28 -7.33 -10.36
C GLU A 102 6.74 -7.44 -10.40
N LEU A 103 6.05 -6.34 -10.08
CA LEU A 103 4.59 -6.27 -10.16
C LEU A 103 4.07 -6.56 -11.57
N ARG A 104 4.75 -6.05 -12.61
CA ARG A 104 4.43 -6.37 -14.01
C ARG A 104 4.50 -7.87 -14.28
N THR A 105 5.50 -8.54 -13.71
CA THR A 105 5.67 -10.00 -13.85
C THR A 105 4.55 -10.75 -13.13
N HIS A 106 4.15 -10.29 -11.95
CA HIS A 106 3.05 -10.89 -11.18
C HIS A 106 1.70 -10.80 -11.91
N PHE A 107 1.42 -9.64 -12.54
CA PHE A 107 0.21 -9.40 -13.31
C PHE A 107 0.44 -9.57 -14.82
N ALA A 108 1.26 -10.52 -15.24
CA ALA A 108 1.63 -10.73 -16.63
C ALA A 108 0.40 -10.80 -17.55
N GLY A 109 0.38 -9.91 -18.57
CA GLY A 109 -0.73 -9.81 -19.54
C GLY A 109 -1.97 -9.05 -19.04
N GLU A 110 -2.01 -8.63 -17.79
CA GLU A 110 -3.13 -7.88 -17.21
C GLU A 110 -2.83 -6.38 -17.13
N LYS A 111 -3.87 -5.56 -17.14
CA LYS A 111 -3.75 -4.12 -16.90
C LYS A 111 -3.91 -3.81 -15.42
N VAL A 112 -3.18 -2.81 -14.96
CA VAL A 112 -3.11 -2.41 -13.56
C VAL A 112 -3.32 -0.91 -13.43
N ILE A 113 -4.12 -0.50 -12.46
CA ILE A 113 -4.22 0.90 -12.00
C ILE A 113 -3.60 0.93 -10.61
N VAL A 114 -2.43 1.55 -10.48
CA VAL A 114 -1.79 1.79 -9.18
C VAL A 114 -2.32 3.10 -8.61
N ILE A 115 -2.77 3.02 -7.37
CA ILE A 115 -3.20 4.16 -6.56
C ILE A 115 -2.18 4.29 -5.42
N TRP A 116 -1.47 5.42 -5.36
CA TRP A 116 -0.43 5.68 -4.37
C TRP A 116 -0.46 7.12 -3.86
N ASP A 117 0.33 7.39 -2.85
CA ASP A 117 0.47 8.73 -2.28
C ASP A 117 1.35 9.67 -3.12
N GLY A 118 1.59 10.85 -2.59
CA GLY A 118 2.37 11.90 -3.22
C GLY A 118 3.85 11.93 -2.83
N LEU A 119 4.48 10.85 -2.37
CA LEU A 119 5.89 10.81 -2.00
C LEU A 119 6.80 11.37 -3.09
N MET A 120 7.93 11.96 -2.69
CA MET A 120 8.87 12.56 -3.65
C MET A 120 9.45 11.53 -4.62
N ALA A 121 9.68 10.30 -4.18
CA ALA A 121 10.15 9.21 -5.02
C ALA A 121 9.17 8.90 -6.17
N HIS A 122 7.85 8.95 -5.90
CA HIS A 122 6.79 8.77 -6.89
C HIS A 122 6.71 9.88 -7.94
N ARG A 123 7.27 11.06 -7.64
CA ARG A 123 7.26 12.26 -8.50
C ARG A 123 8.61 12.58 -9.11
N SER A 124 9.60 11.73 -8.91
CA SER A 124 10.94 11.95 -9.44
C SER A 124 10.94 11.95 -10.98
N ARG A 125 11.92 12.62 -11.59
CA ARG A 125 12.09 12.63 -13.05
C ARG A 125 12.28 11.21 -13.60
N ALA A 126 13.06 10.38 -12.91
CA ALA A 126 13.31 8.99 -13.30
C ALA A 126 12.02 8.16 -13.26
N MET A 127 11.23 8.25 -12.17
CA MET A 127 9.93 7.57 -12.08
C MET A 127 8.99 8.04 -13.20
N THR A 128 8.89 9.35 -13.44
CA THR A 128 8.03 9.90 -14.49
C THR A 128 8.43 9.39 -15.89
N ALA A 129 9.74 9.36 -16.17
CA ALA A 129 10.25 8.84 -17.44
C ALA A 129 9.97 7.35 -17.60
N TRP A 130 10.18 6.57 -16.54
CA TRP A 130 9.90 5.13 -16.54
C TRP A 130 8.39 4.86 -16.73
N LEU A 131 7.51 5.52 -16.00
CA LEU A 131 6.05 5.38 -16.14
C LEU A 131 5.55 5.70 -17.55
N ALA A 132 6.19 6.66 -18.24
CA ALA A 132 5.85 6.99 -19.62
C ALA A 132 6.05 5.82 -20.58
N THR A 133 6.97 4.89 -20.27
CA THR A 133 7.23 3.66 -21.03
C THR A 133 6.33 2.48 -20.67
N GLN A 134 5.52 2.58 -19.61
CA GLN A 134 4.70 1.48 -19.08
C GLN A 134 3.20 1.60 -19.38
N ARG A 135 2.78 2.55 -20.20
CA ARG A 135 1.36 2.89 -20.46
C ARG A 135 0.53 1.77 -21.08
N ASP A 136 1.17 0.76 -21.63
CA ASP A 136 0.53 -0.43 -22.20
C ASP A 136 -0.21 -1.25 -21.14
N TRP A 137 0.33 -1.34 -19.94
CA TRP A 137 -0.21 -2.15 -18.82
C TRP A 137 -0.51 -1.34 -17.57
N LEU A 138 0.23 -0.26 -17.28
CA LEU A 138 0.18 0.49 -16.02
C LEU A 138 -0.45 1.87 -16.20
N HIS A 139 -1.42 2.16 -15.36
CA HIS A 139 -1.98 3.49 -15.15
C HIS A 139 -1.79 3.88 -13.68
N VAL A 140 -1.45 5.13 -13.41
CA VAL A 140 -1.20 5.60 -12.05
C VAL A 140 -2.17 6.72 -11.70
N GLU A 141 -2.79 6.58 -10.53
CA GLU A 141 -3.64 7.59 -9.90
C GLU A 141 -3.07 7.98 -8.55
N ARG A 142 -3.34 9.19 -8.12
CA ARG A 142 -2.88 9.66 -6.80
C ARG A 142 -4.03 9.67 -5.81
N LEU A 143 -3.72 9.22 -4.59
CA LEU A 143 -4.61 9.45 -3.46
C LEU A 143 -4.73 10.96 -3.20
N PRO A 144 -5.89 11.42 -2.71
CA PRO A 144 -6.02 12.77 -2.20
C PRO A 144 -4.96 13.04 -1.12
N ALA A 145 -4.48 14.28 -1.07
CA ALA A 145 -3.54 14.66 -0.02
C ALA A 145 -4.18 14.50 1.37
N TYR A 146 -3.40 13.99 2.32
CA TYR A 146 -3.83 13.80 3.72
C TYR A 146 -5.03 12.86 3.91
N ALA A 147 -5.19 11.85 3.07
CA ALA A 147 -6.24 10.85 3.18
C ALA A 147 -5.69 9.41 3.27
N PRO A 148 -4.82 9.08 4.27
CA PRO A 148 -4.29 7.74 4.43
C PRO A 148 -5.39 6.71 4.76
N GLU A 149 -6.50 7.14 5.35
CA GLU A 149 -7.66 6.30 5.65
C GLU A 149 -8.32 5.72 4.39
N LEU A 150 -8.09 6.31 3.23
CA LEU A 150 -8.55 5.78 1.94
C LEU A 150 -7.58 4.73 1.34
N ASN A 151 -6.45 4.48 2.00
CA ASN A 151 -5.47 3.51 1.53
C ASN A 151 -5.57 2.19 2.32
N PRO A 152 -6.20 1.13 1.79
CA PRO A 152 -6.40 -0.11 2.53
C PRO A 152 -5.08 -0.81 2.92
N ILE A 153 -3.97 -0.52 2.24
CA ILE A 153 -2.67 -1.12 2.57
C ILE A 153 -2.12 -0.61 3.91
N GLU A 154 -2.55 0.55 4.39
CA GLU A 154 -2.21 1.02 5.73
C GLU A 154 -2.72 0.06 6.82
N GLN A 155 -3.86 -0.60 6.58
CA GLN A 155 -4.38 -1.63 7.46
C GLN A 155 -3.50 -2.89 7.47
N VAL A 156 -2.85 -3.20 6.35
CA VAL A 156 -1.85 -4.29 6.28
C VAL A 156 -0.71 -4.00 7.23
N TRP A 157 -0.13 -2.79 7.15
CA TRP A 157 0.96 -2.38 8.02
C TRP A 157 0.56 -2.37 9.49
N GLY A 158 -0.62 -1.83 9.79
CA GLY A 158 -1.19 -1.82 11.13
C GLY A 158 -1.38 -3.23 11.69
N ASN A 159 -1.89 -4.16 10.88
CA ASN A 159 -2.12 -5.54 11.26
C ASN A 159 -0.80 -6.27 11.58
N VAL A 160 0.20 -6.23 10.70
CA VAL A 160 1.51 -6.86 10.95
C VAL A 160 2.19 -6.27 12.18
N LYS A 161 2.18 -4.94 12.33
CA LYS A 161 2.79 -4.27 13.48
C LYS A 161 2.09 -4.59 14.80
N SER A 162 0.79 -4.87 14.78
CA SER A 162 0.02 -5.19 15.98
C SER A 162 -0.10 -6.68 16.27
N THR A 163 0.30 -7.55 15.36
CA THR A 163 0.23 -9.01 15.50
C THR A 163 1.62 -9.61 15.60
N GLU A 164 2.35 -9.68 14.51
CA GLU A 164 3.66 -10.37 14.46
C GLU A 164 4.78 -9.59 15.13
N LEU A 165 4.73 -8.24 15.07
CA LEU A 165 5.76 -7.39 15.66
C LEU A 165 5.39 -6.84 17.04
N ALA A 166 4.20 -7.15 17.54
CA ALA A 166 3.75 -6.71 18.85
C ALA A 166 4.64 -7.28 19.95
N ASN A 167 5.28 -6.39 20.72
CA ASN A 167 6.19 -6.74 21.82
C ASN A 167 7.37 -7.65 21.43
N LEU A 168 7.66 -7.76 20.13
CA LEU A 168 8.84 -8.47 19.65
C LEU A 168 10.09 -7.67 20.01
N CYS A 169 11.04 -8.32 20.68
CA CYS A 169 12.32 -7.73 21.09
C CYS A 169 13.47 -8.45 20.35
N PRO A 170 13.68 -8.17 19.06
CA PRO A 170 14.66 -8.88 18.26
C PRO A 170 16.08 -8.38 18.54
N ASP A 171 17.04 -9.27 18.42
CA ASP A 171 18.47 -8.93 18.52
C ASP A 171 19.06 -8.49 17.18
N ILE A 172 18.53 -9.02 16.07
CA ILE A 172 18.99 -8.77 14.69
C ILE A 172 17.85 -8.47 13.73
N LEU A 173 18.14 -7.77 12.62
CA LEU A 173 17.13 -7.40 11.63
C LEU A 173 16.48 -8.61 10.93
N ASP A 174 17.19 -9.73 10.82
CA ASP A 174 16.65 -10.93 10.18
C ASP A 174 15.46 -11.52 10.97
N GLU A 175 15.46 -11.39 12.29
CA GLU A 175 14.31 -11.79 13.12
C GLU A 175 13.07 -10.91 12.83
N VAL A 176 13.29 -9.59 12.66
CA VAL A 176 12.24 -8.66 12.24
C VAL A 176 11.75 -9.01 10.83
N ARG A 177 12.69 -9.32 9.92
CA ARG A 177 12.36 -9.72 8.55
C ARG A 177 11.46 -10.95 8.54
N ILE A 178 11.88 -12.02 9.20
CA ILE A 178 11.14 -13.28 9.25
C ILE A 178 9.73 -13.07 9.84
N ALA A 179 9.62 -12.36 10.95
CA ALA A 179 8.32 -12.08 11.56
C ALA A 179 7.43 -11.25 10.64
N THR A 180 8.00 -10.22 9.99
CA THR A 180 7.26 -9.35 9.05
C THR A 180 6.79 -10.16 7.82
N GLU A 181 7.67 -10.91 7.18
CA GLU A 181 7.34 -11.75 6.01
C GLU A 181 6.27 -12.79 6.34
N SER A 182 6.33 -13.38 7.53
CA SER A 182 5.29 -14.29 8.01
C SER A 182 3.92 -13.62 8.07
N GLY A 183 3.84 -12.41 8.65
CA GLY A 183 2.61 -11.65 8.73
C GLY A 183 2.07 -11.21 7.37
N LEU A 184 2.96 -10.71 6.49
CA LEU A 184 2.59 -10.31 5.13
C LEU A 184 2.09 -11.53 4.31
N THR A 185 2.75 -12.68 4.44
CA THR A 185 2.32 -13.93 3.78
C THR A 185 0.95 -14.39 4.30
N ARG A 186 0.74 -14.37 5.62
CA ARG A 186 -0.57 -14.70 6.24
C ARG A 186 -1.68 -13.82 5.67
N ILE A 187 -1.43 -12.53 5.53
CA ILE A 187 -2.40 -11.59 4.95
C ILE A 187 -2.65 -11.92 3.49
N GLY A 188 -1.60 -12.10 2.69
CA GLY A 188 -1.71 -12.35 1.25
C GLY A 188 -2.44 -13.65 0.89
N THR A 189 -2.45 -14.63 1.80
CA THR A 189 -3.17 -15.90 1.62
C THR A 189 -4.62 -15.86 2.11
N SER A 190 -5.06 -14.77 2.75
CA SER A 190 -6.41 -14.62 3.29
C SER A 190 -7.26 -13.66 2.46
N TYR A 191 -8.18 -14.22 1.66
CA TYR A 191 -9.15 -13.43 0.91
C TYR A 191 -9.98 -12.52 1.82
N ASP A 192 -10.50 -13.06 2.92
CA ASP A 192 -11.36 -12.31 3.85
C ASP A 192 -10.63 -11.15 4.49
N LEU A 193 -9.37 -11.36 4.87
CA LEU A 193 -8.56 -10.31 5.49
C LEU A 193 -8.25 -9.19 4.50
N CYS A 194 -7.85 -9.52 3.26
CA CYS A 194 -7.63 -8.53 2.21
C CYS A 194 -8.89 -7.70 1.95
N HIS A 195 -10.08 -8.32 1.89
CA HIS A 195 -11.34 -7.60 1.65
C HIS A 195 -11.80 -6.81 2.86
N SER A 196 -11.55 -7.27 4.10
CA SER A 196 -11.85 -6.51 5.31
C SER A 196 -11.08 -5.19 5.38
N PHE A 197 -9.84 -5.15 4.89
CA PHE A 197 -9.05 -3.92 4.82
C PHE A 197 -9.65 -2.91 3.83
N LEU A 198 -10.15 -3.38 2.69
CA LEU A 198 -10.86 -2.52 1.75
C LEU A 198 -12.17 -1.98 2.37
N ASP A 199 -12.95 -2.85 3.00
CA ASP A 199 -14.23 -2.46 3.62
C ASP A 199 -14.02 -1.42 4.74
N HIS A 200 -12.90 -1.52 5.48
CA HIS A 200 -12.54 -0.55 6.52
C HIS A 200 -12.34 0.87 5.98
N THR A 201 -11.90 1.02 4.74
CA THR A 201 -11.75 2.35 4.11
C THR A 201 -13.06 2.98 3.67
N GLY A 202 -14.17 2.24 3.68
CA GLY A 202 -15.46 2.68 3.14
C GLY A 202 -15.49 2.80 1.61
N LEU A 203 -14.41 2.40 0.92
CA LEU A 203 -14.38 2.42 -0.55
C LEU A 203 -15.24 1.27 -1.11
N SER A 204 -16.09 1.62 -2.06
CA SER A 204 -16.83 0.62 -2.86
C SER A 204 -16.14 0.43 -4.22
N LEU A 205 -15.64 -0.76 -4.51
CA LEU A 205 -15.12 -1.14 -5.82
C LEU A 205 -16.21 -1.70 -6.71
#